data_330523840e89b1a0d95c235a06980f1b
#
_entry.id   330523840e89b1a0d95c235a06980f1b
#
_cell.length_a   1.000
_cell.length_b   1.000
_cell.length_c   1.000
_cell.angle_alpha   90.00
_cell.angle_beta   90.00
_cell.angle_gamma   90.00
#
_symmetry.space_group_name_H-M   'P 1'
#
loop_
_entity.id
_entity.type
_entity.pdbx_description
1 polymer ?
#
loop_
_entity_poly.entity_id
_entity_poly.type
_entity_poly.pdbx_seq_one_letter_code
_entity_poly.pdbx_strand_id
1 'polypeptide(L)'
;MKNFTFGMKNMRITQSYNGTVSHKPHWYNSKNYADYPIDIAGIDGNKEPYYAPVDMKVVAIKGIGTSVTNTIWLVSTEKCNTPSGIFKPFIMLTHWNDSDPYIKNLKVGSIVKAGQPICEEGVDGATANHLHLVCGNADKSLGDGLIQNSNDKWVSKGWCMKPEEVMFIDKEFTNILSTNDLTFKEKPKEEIRDNSFLGSKGYLTLGDSGNNVSKIASFMRKTFPAYTSSKALGNYYGKYINASIMEFQKRTGLLADGNVGPITLAKLKEYGFQE
;
A
#
# COMPACT_ATOMS: atom_id res chain seq x y z
N MET A 1 7.66 5.24 1.55
CA MET A 1 6.16 5.18 1.48
C MET A 1 5.80 4.06 0.52
N LYS A 2 4.83 3.21 0.85
CA LYS A 2 4.44 2.07 0.02
C LYS A 2 3.58 2.53 -1.16
N ASN A 3 3.78 1.89 -2.33
CA ASN A 3 2.89 2.07 -3.47
C ASN A 3 1.62 1.23 -3.30
N PHE A 4 0.47 1.78 -3.69
CA PHE A 4 -0.78 1.03 -3.66
C PHE A 4 -1.02 0.39 -5.04
N THR A 5 -1.06 -0.94 -5.07
CA THR A 5 -1.10 -1.74 -6.30
C THR A 5 -2.35 -2.62 -6.35
N PHE A 6 -2.62 -3.24 -7.50
CA PHE A 6 -3.59 -4.33 -7.55
C PHE A 6 -3.10 -5.52 -6.73
N GLY A 7 -4.02 -6.20 -6.05
CA GLY A 7 -3.75 -7.36 -5.20
C GLY A 7 -3.99 -8.72 -5.83
N MET A 8 -4.17 -8.83 -7.14
CA MET A 8 -4.45 -10.10 -7.82
C MET A 8 -3.23 -10.54 -8.65
N LYS A 9 -2.78 -11.80 -8.49
CA LYS A 9 -1.58 -12.31 -9.18
C LYS A 9 -1.79 -12.49 -10.68
N ASN A 10 -2.91 -13.11 -11.06
CA ASN A 10 -3.35 -13.15 -12.45
C ASN A 10 -4.58 -12.26 -12.55
N MET A 11 -4.55 -11.24 -13.38
CA MET A 11 -5.61 -10.25 -13.44
C MET A 11 -6.12 -10.04 -14.85
N ARG A 12 -7.40 -10.28 -15.04
CA ARG A 12 -8.17 -9.86 -16.20
C ARG A 12 -9.25 -8.92 -15.73
N ILE A 13 -9.33 -7.74 -16.32
CA ILE A 13 -10.52 -6.89 -16.18
C ILE A 13 -11.53 -7.41 -17.19
N THR A 14 -12.61 -8.01 -16.70
CA THR A 14 -13.67 -8.58 -17.53
C THR A 14 -14.74 -7.56 -17.89
N GLN A 15 -14.90 -6.54 -17.04
CA GLN A 15 -15.82 -5.43 -17.26
C GLN A 15 -15.25 -4.14 -16.66
N SER A 16 -15.19 -3.07 -17.45
CA SER A 16 -14.81 -1.75 -16.99
C SER A 16 -16.02 -0.91 -16.59
N TYR A 17 -15.80 0.20 -15.91
CA TYR A 17 -16.85 1.18 -15.56
C TYR A 17 -17.37 1.95 -16.79
N ASN A 18 -16.74 1.83 -17.96
CA ASN A 18 -17.11 2.58 -19.17
C ASN A 18 -18.20 1.93 -20.01
N GLY A 19 -18.45 0.62 -19.84
CA GLY A 19 -19.01 -0.14 -20.94
C GLY A 19 -20.43 -0.62 -20.81
N THR A 20 -20.97 -0.90 -19.63
CA THR A 20 -22.23 -1.63 -19.51
C THR A 20 -23.23 -0.98 -18.57
N VAL A 21 -24.48 -1.44 -18.62
CA VAL A 21 -25.56 -0.92 -17.77
C VAL A 21 -25.28 -1.16 -16.29
N SER A 22 -24.62 -2.27 -15.94
CA SER A 22 -24.29 -2.64 -14.55
C SER A 22 -23.10 -1.87 -13.97
N HIS A 23 -22.23 -1.32 -14.83
CA HIS A 23 -21.02 -0.61 -14.43
C HIS A 23 -20.97 0.87 -14.83
N LYS A 24 -22.11 1.43 -15.18
CA LYS A 24 -22.18 2.90 -15.34
C LYS A 24 -21.94 3.55 -13.98
N PRO A 25 -21.16 4.63 -13.91
CA PRO A 25 -20.99 5.39 -12.69
C PRO A 25 -22.36 5.73 -12.10
N HIS A 26 -22.62 5.27 -10.88
CA HIS A 26 -23.85 5.56 -10.18
C HIS A 26 -23.65 6.77 -9.27
N TRP A 27 -24.55 7.75 -9.39
CA TRP A 27 -24.56 8.90 -8.51
C TRP A 27 -25.38 8.57 -7.26
N TYR A 28 -24.74 8.62 -6.10
CA TYR A 28 -25.43 8.45 -4.84
C TYR A 28 -25.82 9.77 -4.22
N ASN A 29 -27.11 9.91 -3.92
CA ASN A 29 -27.70 11.01 -3.15
C ASN A 29 -27.13 12.37 -3.52
N SER A 30 -27.78 13.17 -4.32
CA SER A 30 -27.59 14.62 -4.52
C SER A 30 -26.18 15.24 -4.25
N LYS A 31 -25.16 14.44 -3.86
CA LYS A 31 -23.81 14.85 -3.48
C LYS A 31 -22.72 14.44 -4.46
N ASN A 32 -23.08 14.00 -5.68
CA ASN A 32 -22.14 13.77 -6.79
C ASN A 32 -21.00 12.76 -6.53
N TYR A 33 -21.24 11.67 -5.80
CA TYR A 33 -20.29 10.57 -5.72
C TYR A 33 -20.61 9.56 -6.82
N ALA A 34 -19.69 9.41 -7.78
CA ALA A 34 -19.73 8.32 -8.74
C ALA A 34 -18.87 7.20 -8.22
N ASP A 35 -19.35 5.96 -8.27
CA ASP A 35 -18.50 4.80 -8.18
C ASP A 35 -17.98 4.45 -9.59
N TYR A 36 -16.78 3.87 -9.64
CA TYR A 36 -16.12 3.44 -10.87
C TYR A 36 -15.78 1.96 -10.74
N PRO A 37 -16.79 1.07 -10.71
CA PRO A 37 -16.57 -0.36 -10.49
C PRO A 37 -15.88 -1.00 -11.67
N ILE A 38 -15.04 -1.98 -11.38
CA ILE A 38 -14.52 -2.92 -12.36
C ILE A 38 -14.72 -4.35 -11.88
N ASP A 39 -14.97 -5.27 -12.81
CA ASP A 39 -14.94 -6.69 -12.51
C ASP A 39 -13.56 -7.23 -12.87
N ILE A 40 -12.94 -7.92 -11.91
CA ILE A 40 -11.63 -8.52 -12.06
C ILE A 40 -11.71 -10.03 -11.83
N ALA A 41 -11.03 -10.77 -12.69
CA ALA A 41 -10.95 -12.22 -12.63
C ALA A 41 -9.53 -12.69 -12.94
N GLY A 42 -9.21 -13.89 -12.47
CA GLY A 42 -7.97 -14.57 -12.79
C GLY A 42 -8.07 -15.44 -14.04
N ILE A 43 -7.42 -16.59 -14.00
CA ILE A 43 -7.47 -17.60 -15.06
C ILE A 43 -8.78 -18.38 -14.92
N ASP A 44 -9.50 -18.56 -16.02
CA ASP A 44 -10.76 -19.28 -16.06
C ASP A 44 -10.66 -20.66 -15.36
N GLY A 45 -11.62 -20.94 -14.49
CA GLY A 45 -11.69 -22.18 -13.72
C GLY A 45 -10.91 -22.19 -12.40
N ASN A 46 -10.09 -21.20 -12.15
CA ASN A 46 -9.41 -21.00 -10.87
C ASN A 46 -10.05 -19.81 -10.13
N LYS A 47 -10.17 -19.95 -8.82
CA LYS A 47 -10.54 -18.82 -7.96
C LYS A 47 -9.27 -18.09 -7.54
N GLU A 48 -9.00 -16.95 -8.15
CA GLU A 48 -7.81 -16.18 -7.85
C GLU A 48 -8.03 -15.36 -6.57
N PRO A 49 -7.15 -15.46 -5.58
CA PRO A 49 -7.24 -14.63 -4.39
C PRO A 49 -6.84 -13.16 -4.68
N TYR A 50 -7.51 -12.25 -3.98
CA TYR A 50 -7.07 -10.86 -3.89
C TYR A 50 -6.26 -10.67 -2.61
N TYR A 51 -5.03 -10.24 -2.75
CA TYR A 51 -4.09 -10.01 -1.66
C TYR A 51 -4.07 -8.54 -1.25
N ALA A 52 -3.87 -8.28 0.03
CA ALA A 52 -3.71 -6.92 0.53
C ALA A 52 -2.42 -6.29 -0.03
N PRO A 53 -2.49 -5.21 -0.81
CA PRO A 53 -1.29 -4.59 -1.38
C PRO A 53 -0.42 -3.88 -0.32
N VAL A 54 -1.04 -3.50 0.77
CA VAL A 54 -0.43 -2.89 1.97
C VAL A 54 -1.18 -3.41 3.20
N ASP A 55 -0.77 -3.05 4.40
CA ASP A 55 -1.55 -3.35 5.60
C ASP A 55 -2.91 -2.65 5.53
N MET A 56 -4.00 -3.41 5.60
CA MET A 56 -5.36 -2.91 5.44
C MET A 56 -6.24 -3.28 6.64
N LYS A 57 -7.04 -2.33 7.11
CA LYS A 57 -8.03 -2.54 8.17
C LYS A 57 -9.38 -2.85 7.55
N VAL A 58 -10.00 -3.92 8.00
CA VAL A 58 -11.40 -4.26 7.68
C VAL A 58 -12.32 -3.28 8.39
N VAL A 59 -13.14 -2.55 7.63
CA VAL A 59 -14.08 -1.55 8.13
C VAL A 59 -15.51 -2.07 8.10
N ALA A 60 -15.86 -2.86 7.10
CA ALA A 60 -17.17 -3.52 7.02
C ALA A 60 -17.08 -4.89 6.34
N ILE A 61 -17.91 -5.83 6.78
CA ILE A 61 -18.21 -7.11 6.12
C ILE A 61 -19.73 -7.24 6.15
N LYS A 62 -20.33 -7.50 5.01
CA LYS A 62 -21.79 -7.59 4.82
C LYS A 62 -22.13 -8.75 3.89
N GLY A 63 -23.37 -9.20 3.96
CA GLY A 63 -23.94 -10.20 3.05
C GLY A 63 -23.94 -11.62 3.59
N ILE A 64 -22.96 -12.04 4.35
CA ILE A 64 -22.76 -13.43 4.80
C ILE A 64 -24.07 -14.05 5.31
N GLY A 65 -24.46 -15.17 4.71
CA GLY A 65 -25.66 -15.93 5.08
C GLY A 65 -26.99 -15.21 4.77
N THR A 66 -26.97 -14.21 3.89
CA THR A 66 -28.17 -13.45 3.49
C THR A 66 -28.41 -13.57 1.99
N SER A 67 -29.54 -13.02 1.50
CA SER A 67 -29.81 -12.88 0.06
C SER A 67 -29.10 -11.67 -0.58
N VAL A 68 -28.39 -10.87 0.21
CA VAL A 68 -27.66 -9.69 -0.25
C VAL A 68 -26.22 -10.07 -0.53
N THR A 69 -25.69 -9.63 -1.66
CA THR A 69 -24.35 -9.95 -2.14
C THR A 69 -23.27 -9.69 -1.10
N ASN A 70 -22.39 -10.65 -0.92
CA ASN A 70 -21.25 -10.57 -0.02
C ASN A 70 -20.30 -9.42 -0.39
N THR A 71 -19.96 -8.62 0.58
CA THR A 71 -19.13 -7.43 0.38
C THR A 71 -18.20 -7.19 1.57
N ILE A 72 -16.92 -6.90 1.29
CA ILE A 72 -15.96 -6.46 2.30
C ILE A 72 -15.38 -5.10 1.90
N TRP A 73 -15.23 -4.21 2.87
CA TRP A 73 -14.60 -2.91 2.70
C TRP A 73 -13.40 -2.77 3.61
N LEU A 74 -12.25 -2.42 3.02
CA LEU A 74 -10.99 -2.26 3.71
C LEU A 74 -10.37 -0.89 3.40
N VAL A 75 -9.68 -0.34 4.39
CA VAL A 75 -8.92 0.92 4.28
C VAL A 75 -7.46 0.66 4.63
N SER A 76 -6.53 1.23 3.89
CA SER A 76 -5.11 1.15 4.24
C SER A 76 -4.86 1.75 5.63
N THR A 77 -3.98 1.13 6.41
CA THR A 77 -3.65 1.64 7.76
C THR A 77 -2.89 2.96 7.71
N GLU A 78 -2.15 3.20 6.61
CA GLU A 78 -1.31 4.38 6.40
C GLU A 78 -1.59 5.00 5.03
N LYS A 79 -1.11 6.23 4.85
CA LYS A 79 -1.11 6.87 3.52
C LYS A 79 -0.17 6.12 2.58
N CYS A 80 -0.61 5.97 1.34
CA CYS A 80 0.11 5.30 0.27
C CYS A 80 0.37 6.26 -0.88
N ASN A 81 1.41 5.97 -1.65
CA ASN A 81 1.61 6.57 -2.96
C ASN A 81 0.65 5.90 -3.95
N THR A 82 -0.13 6.71 -4.66
CA THR A 82 -1.08 6.28 -5.68
C THR A 82 -0.83 7.05 -6.98
N PRO A 83 -1.35 6.62 -8.12
CA PRO A 83 -1.20 7.35 -9.39
C PRO A 83 -1.65 8.81 -9.36
N SER A 84 -2.58 9.18 -8.46
CA SER A 84 -3.12 10.55 -8.34
C SER A 84 -2.67 11.30 -7.08
N GLY A 85 -1.75 10.74 -6.29
CA GLY A 85 -1.18 11.42 -5.12
C GLY A 85 -1.09 10.56 -3.87
N ILE A 86 -0.93 11.21 -2.72
CA ILE A 86 -0.70 10.54 -1.44
C ILE A 86 -1.94 10.66 -0.55
N PHE A 87 -2.58 9.53 -0.26
CA PHE A 87 -3.74 9.44 0.61
C PHE A 87 -3.89 8.01 1.18
N LYS A 88 -4.88 7.78 2.05
CA LYS A 88 -5.28 6.43 2.47
C LYS A 88 -6.26 5.85 1.44
N PRO A 89 -5.85 4.88 0.61
CA PRO A 89 -6.78 4.22 -0.28
C PRO A 89 -7.72 3.27 0.48
N PHE A 90 -8.93 3.09 -0.07
CA PHE A 90 -9.83 2.01 0.29
C PHE A 90 -10.11 1.12 -0.91
N ILE A 91 -10.52 -0.10 -0.63
CA ILE A 91 -11.10 -1.04 -1.59
C ILE A 91 -12.39 -1.63 -1.03
N MET A 92 -13.33 -1.89 -1.91
CA MET A 92 -14.51 -2.71 -1.67
C MET A 92 -14.47 -3.88 -2.65
N LEU A 93 -14.58 -5.10 -2.13
CA LEU A 93 -14.58 -6.34 -2.91
C LEU A 93 -15.89 -7.05 -2.67
N THR A 94 -16.56 -7.44 -3.77
CA THR A 94 -17.89 -8.05 -3.74
C THR A 94 -17.87 -9.35 -4.53
N HIS A 95 -18.88 -10.22 -4.34
CA HIS A 95 -19.12 -11.51 -4.99
C HIS A 95 -18.32 -12.70 -4.46
N TRP A 96 -17.46 -12.56 -3.46
CA TRP A 96 -16.86 -13.72 -2.78
C TRP A 96 -17.95 -14.58 -2.11
N ASN A 97 -17.73 -15.89 -1.99
CA ASN A 97 -18.74 -16.84 -1.48
C ASN A 97 -18.71 -16.91 0.06
N ASP A 98 -19.84 -17.30 0.69
CA ASP A 98 -19.91 -17.57 2.15
C ASP A 98 -18.88 -18.61 2.60
N SER A 99 -18.50 -19.53 1.73
CA SER A 99 -17.50 -20.57 2.00
C SER A 99 -16.05 -20.11 1.79
N ASP A 100 -15.80 -18.83 1.45
CA ASP A 100 -14.46 -18.29 1.22
C ASP A 100 -13.54 -18.60 2.41
N PRO A 101 -12.38 -19.25 2.18
CA PRO A 101 -11.50 -19.69 3.27
C PRO A 101 -10.80 -18.56 3.99
N TYR A 102 -10.68 -17.39 3.39
CA TYR A 102 -9.95 -16.24 3.94
C TYR A 102 -10.86 -15.34 4.78
N ILE A 103 -12.09 -15.10 4.30
CA ILE A 103 -13.07 -14.23 4.98
C ILE A 103 -13.49 -14.75 6.35
N LYS A 104 -13.65 -16.05 6.51
CA LYS A 104 -14.19 -16.67 7.75
C LYS A 104 -13.43 -16.28 9.03
N ASN A 105 -12.17 -15.87 8.89
CA ASN A 105 -11.32 -15.46 10.02
C ASN A 105 -11.24 -13.94 10.17
N LEU A 106 -11.90 -13.18 9.28
CA LEU A 106 -11.90 -11.72 9.32
C LEU A 106 -13.14 -11.20 10.06
N LYS A 107 -12.94 -10.11 10.79
CA LYS A 107 -14.00 -9.35 11.44
C LYS A 107 -13.71 -7.85 11.29
N VAL A 108 -14.72 -7.03 11.48
CA VAL A 108 -14.54 -5.57 11.54
C VAL A 108 -13.46 -5.23 12.56
N GLY A 109 -12.49 -4.44 12.15
CA GLY A 109 -11.31 -4.08 12.94
C GLY A 109 -10.08 -4.98 12.68
N SER A 110 -10.21 -6.14 12.04
CA SER A 110 -9.06 -6.99 11.66
C SER A 110 -8.09 -6.20 10.77
N ILE A 111 -6.79 -6.46 10.97
CA ILE A 111 -5.72 -5.99 10.07
C ILE A 111 -5.27 -7.15 9.19
N VAL A 112 -5.46 -7.01 7.89
CA VAL A 112 -4.88 -7.90 6.88
C VAL A 112 -3.53 -7.33 6.50
N LYS A 113 -2.47 -8.09 6.72
CA LYS A 113 -1.10 -7.66 6.42
C LYS A 113 -0.82 -7.67 4.92
N ALA A 114 0.06 -6.78 4.47
CA ALA A 114 0.54 -6.77 3.09
C ALA A 114 0.95 -8.18 2.61
N GLY A 115 0.47 -8.58 1.45
CA GLY A 115 0.71 -9.91 0.87
C GLY A 115 -0.17 -11.05 1.43
N GLN A 116 -1.03 -10.80 2.42
CA GLN A 116 -2.01 -11.79 2.87
C GLN A 116 -3.28 -11.74 2.01
N PRO A 117 -3.91 -12.89 1.73
CA PRO A 117 -5.17 -12.93 0.99
C PRO A 117 -6.31 -12.33 1.83
N ILE A 118 -7.20 -11.61 1.15
CA ILE A 118 -8.41 -11.01 1.72
C ILE A 118 -9.61 -11.91 1.45
N CYS A 119 -9.84 -12.23 0.18
CA CYS A 119 -10.90 -13.10 -0.32
C CYS A 119 -10.48 -13.65 -1.68
N GLU A 120 -11.22 -14.62 -2.20
CA GLU A 120 -11.06 -15.14 -3.56
C GLU A 120 -12.28 -14.79 -4.43
N GLU A 121 -12.14 -14.94 -5.74
CA GLU A 121 -13.26 -14.83 -6.68
C GLU A 121 -14.42 -15.72 -6.26
N GLY A 122 -15.63 -15.23 -6.47
CA GLY A 122 -16.83 -15.96 -6.18
C GLY A 122 -17.96 -15.66 -7.15
N VAL A 123 -19.10 -16.26 -6.89
CA VAL A 123 -20.33 -16.13 -7.69
C VAL A 123 -21.52 -15.63 -6.87
N ASP A 124 -21.29 -15.13 -5.67
CA ASP A 124 -22.37 -14.64 -4.83
C ASP A 124 -23.02 -13.40 -5.48
N GLY A 125 -24.27 -13.58 -5.93
CA GLY A 125 -25.00 -12.57 -6.71
C GLY A 125 -24.45 -12.30 -8.12
N ALA A 126 -23.66 -13.24 -8.68
CA ALA A 126 -23.04 -13.14 -9.99
C ALA A 126 -23.22 -14.41 -10.81
N THR A 127 -22.97 -14.35 -12.13
CA THR A 127 -23.12 -15.49 -13.06
C THR A 127 -21.84 -16.25 -13.33
N ALA A 128 -20.69 -15.67 -13.02
CA ALA A 128 -19.36 -16.26 -13.20
C ALA A 128 -18.42 -15.78 -12.08
N ASN A 129 -17.37 -16.56 -11.81
CA ASN A 129 -16.37 -16.18 -10.82
C ASN A 129 -15.70 -14.86 -11.20
N HIS A 130 -15.76 -13.89 -10.30
CA HIS A 130 -15.03 -12.63 -10.35
C HIS A 130 -15.11 -11.91 -9.00
N LEU A 131 -14.36 -10.85 -8.86
CA LEU A 131 -14.54 -9.86 -7.81
C LEU A 131 -14.95 -8.54 -8.45
N HIS A 132 -16.05 -7.99 -7.97
CA HIS A 132 -16.43 -6.61 -8.27
C HIS A 132 -15.65 -5.68 -7.33
N LEU A 133 -14.85 -4.80 -7.89
CA LEU A 133 -13.94 -3.93 -7.17
C LEU A 133 -14.34 -2.46 -7.34
N VAL A 134 -14.49 -1.78 -6.20
CA VAL A 134 -14.58 -0.31 -6.12
C VAL A 134 -13.46 0.18 -5.24
N CYS A 135 -12.87 1.32 -5.56
CA CYS A 135 -11.78 1.91 -4.78
C CYS A 135 -11.89 3.43 -4.68
N GLY A 136 -11.08 4.02 -3.81
CA GLY A 136 -11.09 5.48 -3.66
C GLY A 136 -10.22 5.99 -2.52
N ASN A 137 -10.51 7.22 -2.12
CA ASN A 137 -9.76 7.97 -1.12
C ASN A 137 -10.51 7.99 0.23
N ALA A 138 -10.00 7.25 1.21
CA ALA A 138 -10.60 7.17 2.53
C ALA A 138 -10.42 8.46 3.34
N ASP A 139 -9.40 9.28 3.09
CA ASP A 139 -9.22 10.57 3.78
C ASP A 139 -10.36 11.57 3.46
N LYS A 140 -11.06 11.36 2.33
CA LYS A 140 -12.20 12.17 1.89
C LYS A 140 -13.55 11.48 2.07
N SER A 141 -13.55 10.20 2.47
CA SER A 141 -14.77 9.41 2.62
C SER A 141 -15.51 9.76 3.91
N LEU A 142 -16.84 9.66 3.87
CA LEU A 142 -17.71 9.89 5.02
C LEU A 142 -18.24 8.56 5.58
N GLY A 143 -18.11 8.37 6.89
CA GLY A 143 -18.72 7.25 7.61
C GLY A 143 -18.01 5.90 7.42
N ASP A 144 -18.77 4.83 7.65
CA ASP A 144 -18.33 3.44 7.71
C ASP A 144 -18.20 2.74 6.34
N GLY A 145 -18.37 3.47 5.27
CA GLY A 145 -18.05 3.06 3.91
C GLY A 145 -19.12 2.33 3.13
N LEU A 146 -20.08 1.70 3.75
CA LEU A 146 -21.12 0.94 3.03
C LEU A 146 -22.52 1.44 3.37
N ILE A 147 -23.35 1.52 2.32
CA ILE A 147 -24.81 1.68 2.45
C ILE A 147 -25.51 0.64 1.57
N GLN A 148 -26.74 0.32 1.91
CA GLN A 148 -27.60 -0.49 1.07
C GLN A 148 -28.37 0.44 0.11
N ASN A 149 -28.34 0.14 -1.19
CA ASN A 149 -29.11 0.91 -2.17
C ASN A 149 -30.58 0.42 -2.25
N SER A 150 -31.39 1.07 -3.09
CA SER A 150 -32.79 0.71 -3.30
C SER A 150 -33.02 -0.70 -3.87
N ASN A 151 -31.99 -1.37 -4.37
CA ASN A 151 -32.02 -2.75 -4.89
C ASN A 151 -31.39 -3.73 -3.89
N ASP A 152 -31.30 -3.35 -2.61
CA ASP A 152 -30.74 -4.15 -1.53
C ASP A 152 -29.27 -4.59 -1.72
N LYS A 153 -28.52 -3.88 -2.59
CA LYS A 153 -27.09 -4.13 -2.80
C LYS A 153 -26.23 -3.22 -1.92
N TRP A 154 -25.15 -3.76 -1.40
CA TRP A 154 -24.16 -2.98 -0.69
C TRP A 154 -23.29 -2.18 -1.67
N VAL A 155 -23.18 -0.90 -1.44
CA VAL A 155 -22.45 0.03 -2.28
C VAL A 155 -21.60 0.96 -1.42
N SER A 156 -20.49 1.45 -1.99
CA SER A 156 -19.62 2.38 -1.28
C SER A 156 -20.26 3.76 -1.20
N LYS A 157 -20.26 4.37 -0.02
CA LYS A 157 -20.53 5.81 0.18
C LYS A 157 -19.25 6.60 0.39
N GLY A 158 -18.10 5.98 0.11
CA GLY A 158 -16.81 6.63 0.15
C GLY A 158 -16.59 7.59 -1.01
N TRP A 159 -15.46 8.31 -0.98
CA TRP A 159 -14.98 9.08 -2.13
C TRP A 159 -14.37 8.12 -3.14
N CYS A 160 -15.22 7.55 -4.00
CA CYS A 160 -14.80 6.63 -5.05
C CYS A 160 -14.00 7.36 -6.13
N MET A 161 -13.01 6.68 -6.67
CA MET A 161 -12.12 7.15 -7.72
C MET A 161 -11.94 6.05 -8.76
N LYS A 162 -11.52 6.44 -9.95
CA LYS A 162 -11.18 5.48 -11.00
C LYS A 162 -10.02 4.58 -10.53
N PRO A 163 -10.06 3.27 -10.79
CA PRO A 163 -9.00 2.35 -10.36
C PRO A 163 -7.60 2.78 -10.83
N GLU A 164 -7.46 3.33 -12.02
CA GLU A 164 -6.20 3.85 -12.57
C GLU A 164 -5.68 5.12 -11.89
N GLU A 165 -6.50 5.77 -11.06
CA GLU A 165 -6.09 6.90 -10.21
C GLU A 165 -5.65 6.45 -8.82
N VAL A 166 -6.03 5.23 -8.40
CA VAL A 166 -5.79 4.70 -7.06
C VAL A 166 -4.69 3.65 -7.05
N MET A 167 -4.64 2.78 -8.08
CA MET A 167 -3.78 1.60 -8.08
C MET A 167 -2.79 1.63 -9.23
N PHE A 168 -1.53 1.31 -8.90
CA PHE A 168 -0.50 0.98 -9.88
C PHE A 168 -0.58 -0.50 -10.28
N ILE A 169 -0.06 -0.84 -11.47
CA ILE A 169 0.27 -2.21 -11.83
C ILE A 169 1.67 -2.54 -11.33
N ASP A 170 1.79 -3.58 -10.53
CA ASP A 170 3.05 -4.19 -10.14
C ASP A 170 3.32 -5.41 -11.04
N LYS A 171 4.07 -5.24 -12.11
CA LYS A 171 4.35 -6.31 -13.07
C LYS A 171 5.20 -7.46 -12.50
N GLU A 172 5.86 -7.27 -11.37
CA GLU A 172 6.59 -8.33 -10.67
C GLU A 172 5.65 -9.23 -9.87
N PHE A 173 4.50 -8.70 -9.46
CA PHE A 173 3.49 -9.42 -8.69
C PHE A 173 2.30 -9.84 -9.56
N THR A 174 1.82 -8.98 -10.47
CA THR A 174 0.59 -9.16 -11.23
C THR A 174 0.88 -9.51 -12.69
N ASN A 175 0.53 -10.71 -13.08
CA ASN A 175 0.47 -11.11 -14.49
C ASN A 175 -0.80 -10.54 -15.12
N ILE A 176 -0.65 -9.61 -16.06
CA ILE A 176 -1.76 -8.91 -16.70
C ILE A 176 -2.29 -9.75 -17.85
N LEU A 177 -3.50 -10.28 -17.70
CA LEU A 177 -4.20 -11.05 -18.73
C LEU A 177 -5.01 -10.13 -19.65
N SER A 178 -5.66 -9.10 -19.10
CA SER A 178 -6.38 -8.07 -19.84
C SER A 178 -6.67 -6.88 -18.95
N THR A 179 -6.51 -5.67 -19.46
CA THR A 179 -6.94 -4.42 -18.80
C THR A 179 -8.24 -3.87 -19.38
N ASN A 180 -8.85 -4.62 -20.35
CA ASN A 180 -10.00 -4.14 -21.10
C ASN A 180 -9.65 -2.81 -21.79
N ASP A 181 -10.43 -1.76 -21.60
CA ASP A 181 -10.24 -0.41 -22.18
C ASP A 181 -9.51 0.57 -21.21
N LEU A 182 -9.03 0.07 -20.07
CA LEU A 182 -8.37 0.90 -19.06
C LEU A 182 -6.85 0.91 -19.21
N THR A 183 -6.24 2.03 -18.86
CA THR A 183 -4.79 2.22 -18.88
C THR A 183 -4.26 2.57 -17.51
N PHE A 184 -3.37 1.75 -16.98
CA PHE A 184 -2.79 1.91 -15.67
C PHE A 184 -1.33 2.33 -15.74
N LYS A 185 -0.91 3.14 -14.77
CA LYS A 185 0.50 3.41 -14.54
C LYS A 185 1.17 2.20 -13.90
N GLU A 186 2.38 1.91 -14.32
CA GLU A 186 3.22 0.92 -13.64
C GLU A 186 3.63 1.46 -12.27
N LYS A 187 3.79 0.56 -11.32
CA LYS A 187 4.40 0.86 -10.02
C LYS A 187 5.74 1.54 -10.27
N PRO A 188 5.97 2.75 -9.70
CA PRO A 188 7.28 3.34 -9.76
C PRO A 188 8.30 2.31 -9.30
N LYS A 189 9.34 2.09 -10.09
CA LYS A 189 10.47 1.29 -9.62
C LYS A 189 10.88 1.93 -8.31
N GLU A 190 10.92 1.13 -7.23
CA GLU A 190 11.64 1.58 -6.06
C GLU A 190 12.98 2.02 -6.62
N GLU A 191 13.29 3.33 -6.50
CA GLU A 191 14.68 3.70 -6.67
C GLU A 191 15.41 2.74 -5.76
N ILE A 192 16.17 1.81 -6.33
CA ILE A 192 17.24 1.14 -5.62
C ILE A 192 18.07 2.33 -5.19
N ARG A 193 17.77 2.84 -3.98
CA ARG A 193 18.62 3.83 -3.36
C ARG A 193 19.94 3.11 -3.38
N ASP A 194 20.85 3.62 -4.20
CA ASP A 194 22.13 3.01 -4.38
C ASP A 194 22.72 2.80 -2.97
N ASN A 195 22.54 1.60 -2.45
CA ASN A 195 23.06 1.19 -1.16
C ASN A 195 24.57 0.96 -1.24
N SER A 196 25.21 1.36 -2.37
CA SER A 196 26.64 1.30 -2.53
C SER A 196 27.35 1.97 -1.37
N PHE A 197 26.77 3.08 -0.84
CA PHE A 197 27.29 3.75 0.34
C PHE A 197 27.15 2.91 1.61
N LEU A 198 26.07 2.14 1.80
CA LEU A 198 25.81 1.34 3.00
C LEU A 198 26.43 -0.07 2.92
N GLY A 199 27.00 -0.44 1.76
CA GLY A 199 27.55 -1.77 1.51
C GLY A 199 26.48 -2.88 1.38
N SER A 200 26.92 -4.12 1.20
CA SER A 200 26.05 -5.28 0.95
C SER A 200 25.05 -5.58 2.06
N LYS A 201 25.34 -5.22 3.31
CA LYS A 201 24.43 -5.41 4.44
C LYS A 201 23.38 -4.30 4.59
N GLY A 202 23.45 -3.23 3.78
CA GLY A 202 22.47 -2.15 3.76
C GLY A 202 22.50 -1.18 4.94
N TYR A 203 23.55 -1.21 5.78
CA TYR A 203 23.74 -0.26 6.88
C TYR A 203 25.19 -0.21 7.36
N LEU A 204 25.58 0.91 7.99
CA LEU A 204 26.84 1.05 8.70
C LEU A 204 26.57 1.00 10.22
N THR A 205 27.40 0.26 10.94
CA THR A 205 27.24 0.02 12.38
C THR A 205 28.58 -0.09 13.10
N LEU A 206 28.51 -0.19 14.40
CA LEU A 206 29.69 -0.40 15.26
C LEU A 206 30.54 -1.57 14.75
N GLY A 207 31.83 -1.33 14.58
CA GLY A 207 32.79 -2.31 14.05
C GLY A 207 33.07 -2.19 12.56
N ASP A 208 32.27 -1.46 11.79
CA ASP A 208 32.51 -1.23 10.38
C ASP A 208 33.71 -0.32 10.13
N SER A 209 34.30 -0.44 8.95
CA SER A 209 35.42 0.42 8.54
C SER A 209 35.37 0.73 7.05
N GLY A 210 36.02 1.80 6.67
CA GLY A 210 36.15 2.19 5.26
C GLY A 210 35.84 3.66 5.01
N ASN A 211 35.92 4.03 3.73
CA ASN A 211 35.78 5.42 3.29
C ASN A 211 34.38 6.01 3.65
N ASN A 212 33.35 5.21 3.56
CA ASN A 212 31.98 5.65 3.86
C ASN A 212 31.78 5.98 5.33
N VAL A 213 32.43 5.23 6.24
CA VAL A 213 32.51 5.54 7.66
C VAL A 213 33.24 6.89 7.88
N SER A 214 34.34 7.10 7.17
CA SER A 214 35.09 8.35 7.24
C SER A 214 34.27 9.57 6.77
N LYS A 215 33.48 9.42 5.71
CA LYS A 215 32.56 10.47 5.23
C LYS A 215 31.50 10.83 6.27
N ILE A 216 30.87 9.82 6.89
CA ILE A 216 29.88 10.03 7.98
C ILE A 216 30.54 10.74 9.17
N ALA A 217 31.68 10.26 9.62
CA ALA A 217 32.38 10.85 10.77
C ALA A 217 32.75 12.33 10.51
N SER A 218 33.25 12.63 9.32
CA SER A 218 33.62 13.99 8.91
C SER A 218 32.40 14.90 8.84
N PHE A 219 31.32 14.43 8.24
CA PHE A 219 30.06 15.16 8.16
C PHE A 219 29.48 15.45 9.55
N MET A 220 29.39 14.44 10.41
CA MET A 220 28.87 14.61 11.77
C MET A 220 29.66 15.65 12.55
N ARG A 221 30.97 15.60 12.47
CA ARG A 221 31.83 16.58 13.17
C ARG A 221 31.72 18.00 12.63
N LYS A 222 31.58 18.14 11.30
CA LYS A 222 31.44 19.45 10.66
C LYS A 222 30.06 20.06 10.93
N THR A 223 29.01 19.25 10.82
CA THR A 223 27.62 19.76 10.86
C THR A 223 27.07 19.79 12.28
N PHE A 224 27.47 18.84 13.13
CA PHE A 224 26.94 18.67 14.48
C PHE A 224 28.03 18.66 15.56
N PRO A 225 28.91 19.64 15.62
CA PRO A 225 30.04 19.65 16.58
C PRO A 225 29.59 19.65 18.05
N ALA A 226 28.37 20.15 18.32
CA ALA A 226 27.86 20.26 19.69
C ALA A 226 27.68 18.93 20.40
N TYR A 227 27.47 17.83 19.66
CA TYR A 227 27.28 16.50 20.22
C TYR A 227 28.16 15.42 19.55
N THR A 228 28.99 15.81 18.61
CA THR A 228 29.94 14.87 18.00
C THR A 228 31.32 14.99 18.65
N SER A 229 31.76 13.91 19.28
CA SER A 229 33.09 13.88 19.90
C SER A 229 34.20 14.19 18.89
N SER A 230 35.19 14.97 19.29
CA SER A 230 36.42 15.18 18.50
C SER A 230 37.18 13.87 18.23
N LYS A 231 36.90 12.84 18.99
CA LYS A 231 37.45 11.45 18.80
C LYS A 231 36.68 10.64 17.78
N ALA A 232 35.54 11.13 17.25
CA ALA A 232 34.79 10.47 16.17
C ALA A 232 35.50 10.71 14.82
N LEU A 233 36.63 10.07 14.63
CA LEU A 233 37.54 10.29 13.51
C LEU A 233 37.85 9.01 12.76
N GLY A 234 38.34 9.20 11.54
CA GLY A 234 38.90 8.14 10.74
C GLY A 234 37.81 7.25 10.07
N ASN A 235 38.24 6.09 9.66
CA ASN A 235 37.48 5.16 8.85
C ASN A 235 36.92 3.97 9.63
N TYR A 236 36.93 4.02 10.99
CA TYR A 236 36.40 2.97 11.85
C TYR A 236 35.16 3.47 12.61
N TYR A 237 34.05 2.76 12.45
CA TYR A 237 32.79 3.05 13.13
C TYR A 237 32.86 2.62 14.60
N GLY A 238 33.59 3.41 15.38
CA GLY A 238 33.79 3.17 16.79
C GLY A 238 32.68 3.78 17.66
N LYS A 239 32.80 3.59 18.98
CA LYS A 239 31.82 4.06 19.98
C LYS A 239 31.49 5.55 19.88
N TYR A 240 32.42 6.40 19.43
CA TYR A 240 32.21 7.86 19.33
C TYR A 240 31.34 8.24 18.12
N ILE A 241 31.50 7.56 16.98
CA ILE A 241 30.63 7.74 15.82
C ILE A 241 29.25 7.20 16.13
N ASN A 242 29.16 6.01 16.71
CA ASN A 242 27.91 5.38 17.14
C ASN A 242 27.10 6.31 18.07
N ALA A 243 27.73 6.84 19.13
CA ALA A 243 27.08 7.77 20.07
C ALA A 243 26.59 9.05 19.37
N SER A 244 27.36 9.59 18.43
CA SER A 244 26.96 10.77 17.66
C SER A 244 25.76 10.50 16.77
N ILE A 245 25.70 9.32 16.14
CA ILE A 245 24.55 8.91 15.33
C ILE A 245 23.32 8.68 16.20
N MET A 246 23.44 8.01 17.34
CA MET A 246 22.33 7.87 18.29
C MET A 246 21.74 9.21 18.72
N GLU A 247 22.60 10.19 19.03
CA GLU A 247 22.14 11.53 19.42
C GLU A 247 21.47 12.26 18.23
N PHE A 248 22.01 12.13 17.02
CA PHE A 248 21.36 12.64 15.81
C PHE A 248 19.99 12.02 15.59
N GLN A 249 19.89 10.70 15.66
CA GLN A 249 18.63 9.98 15.52
C GLN A 249 17.60 10.46 16.55
N LYS A 250 17.99 10.55 17.83
CA LYS A 250 17.13 11.05 18.90
C LYS A 250 16.60 12.46 18.61
N ARG A 251 17.48 13.39 18.21
CA ARG A 251 17.10 14.79 17.92
C ARG A 251 16.23 14.94 16.68
N THR A 252 16.32 14.00 15.76
CA THR A 252 15.55 14.01 14.50
C THR A 252 14.33 13.11 14.53
N GLY A 253 13.99 12.54 15.70
CA GLY A 253 12.79 11.70 15.88
C GLY A 253 12.89 10.30 15.28
N LEU A 254 14.11 9.82 15.03
CA LEU A 254 14.37 8.46 14.57
C LEU A 254 14.60 7.51 15.75
N LEU A 255 14.48 6.19 15.50
CA LEU A 255 14.92 5.19 16.45
C LEU A 255 16.43 5.34 16.68
N ALA A 256 16.84 5.58 17.93
CA ALA A 256 18.22 5.81 18.31
C ALA A 256 18.97 4.48 18.51
N ASP A 257 19.21 3.74 17.44
CA ASP A 257 19.90 2.44 17.43
C ASP A 257 21.39 2.56 17.12
N GLY A 258 21.85 3.75 16.74
CA GLY A 258 23.25 4.03 16.39
C GLY A 258 23.68 3.47 15.04
N ASN A 259 22.76 2.96 14.22
CA ASN A 259 23.07 2.44 12.89
C ASN A 259 22.75 3.48 11.82
N VAL A 260 23.59 3.60 10.79
CA VAL A 260 23.27 4.38 9.60
C VAL A 260 22.67 3.45 8.56
N GLY A 261 21.37 3.16 8.70
CA GLY A 261 20.58 2.50 7.68
C GLY A 261 19.98 3.49 6.69
N PRO A 262 19.15 3.02 5.72
CA PRO A 262 18.57 3.88 4.68
C PRO A 262 17.78 5.09 5.24
N ILE A 263 17.06 4.91 6.34
CA ILE A 263 16.27 5.98 6.98
C ILE A 263 17.20 7.03 7.60
N THR A 264 18.22 6.61 8.34
CA THR A 264 19.20 7.51 8.94
C THR A 264 20.01 8.24 7.87
N LEU A 265 20.42 7.53 6.80
CA LEU A 265 21.14 8.12 5.68
C LEU A 265 20.30 9.16 4.94
N ALA A 266 19.03 8.87 4.68
CA ALA A 266 18.11 9.83 4.08
C ALA A 266 17.98 11.09 4.96
N LYS A 267 17.89 10.91 6.27
CA LYS A 267 17.81 12.02 7.20
C LYS A 267 19.10 12.85 7.23
N LEU A 268 20.27 12.22 7.18
CA LEU A 268 21.55 12.93 7.07
C LEU A 268 21.63 13.76 5.77
N LYS A 269 21.09 13.24 4.66
CA LYS A 269 21.01 13.98 3.37
C LYS A 269 20.14 15.23 3.46
N GLU A 270 19.03 15.19 4.22
CA GLU A 270 18.20 16.39 4.47
C GLU A 270 19.02 17.51 5.15
N TYR A 271 20.05 17.16 5.90
CA TYR A 271 20.98 18.11 6.55
C TYR A 271 22.22 18.40 5.70
N GLY A 272 22.25 17.97 4.43
CA GLY A 272 23.31 18.29 3.47
C GLY A 272 24.43 17.25 3.36
N PHE A 273 24.26 16.03 3.88
CA PHE A 273 25.22 14.95 3.65
C PHE A 273 25.23 14.55 2.16
N GLN A 274 26.42 14.41 1.59
CA GLN A 274 26.65 13.90 0.24
C GLN A 274 27.50 12.62 0.31
N GLU A 275 27.09 11.58 -0.41
CA GLU A 275 27.80 10.30 -0.50
C GLU A 275 29.15 10.37 -1.19
#